data_6d9ddaa7fd938a0eefeee2951b3985fb
#
_entry.id   6d9ddaa7fd938a0eefeee2951b3985fb
#
_cell.length_a   1.000
_cell.length_b   1.000
_cell.length_c   1.000
_cell.angle_alpha   90.00
_cell.angle_beta   90.00
_cell.angle_gamma   90.00
#
_symmetry.space_group_name_H-M   'P 1'
#
loop_
_entity.id
_entity.type
_entity.pdbx_description
1 polymer ?
#
loop_
_entity_poly.entity_id
_entity_poly.type
_entity_poly.pdbx_seq_one_letter_code
_entity_poly.pdbx_strand_id
1 'polypeptide(L)'
;RERGIISFGSGVTDPYQNLESTHRITARCAELLADSIHALPAQVMTKSSLVARDLPFWRRVNDRAGFILLVSLTSLDEQLREAMEPGASSFASRIETMRVFKKAGCRVGVLAMPLLPGLSDSDASIRALYAACADICVDFVMPGGLTLRPGRQKEFYITALRAFRSDIVDSTLDLYRNERPSGMPRQVAVAALHRRIQSIRLEVSMLF
;
A
#
# COMPACT_ATOMS: atom_id res chain seq x y z
N ARG A 1 26.30 12.02 -11.81
CA ARG A 1 26.09 11.03 -10.72
C ARG A 1 24.59 10.93 -10.52
N GLU A 2 24.02 9.74 -10.75
CA GLU A 2 22.63 9.44 -10.37
C GLU A 2 22.51 9.59 -8.85
N ARG A 3 21.58 10.42 -8.41
CA ARG A 3 21.29 10.57 -6.98
C ARG A 3 20.34 9.44 -6.59
N GLY A 4 20.76 8.58 -5.67
CA GLY A 4 19.88 7.57 -5.08
C GLY A 4 18.74 8.22 -4.27
N ILE A 5 17.66 7.46 -4.03
CA ILE A 5 16.56 7.83 -3.15
C ILE A 5 16.68 7.09 -1.82
N ILE A 6 16.45 7.76 -0.70
CA ILE A 6 16.37 7.12 0.61
C ILE A 6 14.97 6.55 0.81
N SER A 7 14.89 5.23 0.98
CA SER A 7 13.61 4.53 1.13
C SER A 7 13.39 4.11 2.58
N PHE A 8 12.25 4.54 3.15
CA PHE A 8 11.76 4.10 4.45
C PHE A 8 10.60 3.13 4.23
N GLY A 9 10.74 1.92 4.71
CA GLY A 9 9.76 0.85 4.58
C GLY A 9 10.25 -0.29 3.70
N SER A 10 9.64 -1.42 3.90
CA SER A 10 9.92 -2.65 3.16
C SER A 10 8.65 -3.51 3.06
N GLY A 11 8.73 -4.63 2.33
CA GLY A 11 7.66 -5.63 2.32
C GLY A 11 7.51 -6.41 3.63
N VAL A 12 8.33 -6.14 4.66
CA VAL A 12 8.35 -6.87 5.93
C VAL A 12 7.94 -6.00 7.11
N THR A 13 8.37 -4.74 7.16
CA THR A 13 8.13 -3.85 8.29
C THR A 13 7.65 -2.48 7.84
N ASP A 14 6.80 -1.86 8.68
CA ASP A 14 6.32 -0.49 8.49
C ASP A 14 7.17 0.48 9.33
N PRO A 15 7.73 1.56 8.75
CA PRO A 15 8.50 2.54 9.49
C PRO A 15 7.65 3.32 10.50
N TYR A 16 6.32 3.30 10.35
CA TYR A 16 5.35 3.94 11.23
C TYR A 16 4.49 2.93 12.00
N GLN A 17 5.07 1.78 12.38
CA GLN A 17 4.42 0.83 13.28
C GLN A 17 4.14 1.47 14.66
N ASN A 18 3.29 0.84 15.49
CA ASN A 18 2.83 1.41 16.75
C ASN A 18 3.96 1.90 17.70
N LEU A 19 5.11 1.21 17.71
CA LEU A 19 6.28 1.60 18.49
C LEU A 19 6.84 2.98 18.10
N GLU A 20 6.62 3.42 16.87
CA GLU A 20 7.07 4.72 16.39
C GLU A 20 6.35 5.89 17.09
N SER A 21 5.15 5.65 17.66
CA SER A 21 4.47 6.65 18.50
C SER A 21 5.29 7.05 19.71
N THR A 22 6.04 6.11 20.28
CA THR A 22 6.87 6.30 21.49
C THR A 22 8.33 6.58 21.15
N HIS A 23 8.95 5.75 20.30
CA HIS A 23 10.39 5.79 20.06
C HIS A 23 10.81 6.87 19.06
N ARG A 24 9.93 7.28 18.14
CA ARG A 24 10.13 8.37 17.19
C ARG A 24 11.42 8.24 16.34
N ILE A 25 11.81 7.02 15.99
CA ILE A 25 13.05 6.74 15.24
C ILE A 25 12.94 7.27 13.83
N THR A 26 11.82 6.98 13.14
CA THR A 26 11.56 7.47 11.78
C THR A 26 11.42 8.99 11.76
N ALA A 27 10.75 9.57 12.78
CA ALA A 27 10.66 11.02 12.94
C ALA A 27 12.03 11.68 13.02
N ARG A 28 12.94 11.12 13.84
CA ARG A 28 14.32 11.65 13.96
C ARG A 28 15.12 11.51 12.67
N CYS A 29 14.94 10.42 11.93
CA CYS A 29 15.52 10.28 10.59
C CYS A 29 15.00 11.33 9.61
N ALA A 30 13.67 11.60 9.64
CA ALA A 30 13.05 12.63 8.81
C ALA A 30 13.60 14.03 9.14
N GLU A 31 13.74 14.35 10.42
CA GLU A 31 14.33 15.61 10.90
C GLU A 31 15.78 15.76 10.41
N LEU A 32 16.62 14.73 10.61
CA LEU A 32 18.00 14.73 10.13
C LEU A 32 18.11 14.92 8.63
N LEU A 33 17.24 14.31 7.84
CA LEU A 33 17.20 14.51 6.39
C LEU A 33 16.77 15.92 6.01
N ALA A 34 15.78 16.47 6.73
CA ALA A 34 15.29 17.82 6.49
C ALA A 34 16.38 18.87 6.79
N ASP A 35 17.25 18.60 7.76
CA ASP A 35 18.35 19.51 8.19
C ASP A 35 19.70 19.20 7.53
N SER A 36 19.82 18.08 6.81
CA SER A 36 21.05 17.69 6.14
C SER A 36 21.55 18.76 5.17
N ILE A 37 22.88 18.97 5.16
CA ILE A 37 23.53 19.83 4.13
C ILE A 37 23.37 19.27 2.71
N HIS A 38 23.14 17.94 2.59
CA HIS A 38 22.90 17.28 1.33
C HIS A 38 21.39 17.19 1.08
N ALA A 39 20.95 17.68 -0.08
CA ALA A 39 19.59 17.51 -0.54
C ALA A 39 19.41 16.08 -1.08
N LEU A 40 18.84 15.19 -0.27
CA LEU A 40 18.63 13.77 -0.61
C LEU A 40 17.12 13.53 -0.74
N PRO A 41 16.64 13.02 -1.90
CA PRO A 41 15.25 12.67 -2.05
C PRO A 41 14.90 11.45 -1.19
N ALA A 42 13.66 11.40 -0.69
CA ALA A 42 13.20 10.32 0.15
C ALA A 42 11.82 9.80 -0.26
N GLN A 43 11.56 8.55 0.11
CA GLN A 43 10.20 7.98 0.05
C GLN A 43 9.89 7.23 1.34
N VAL A 44 8.62 7.26 1.71
CA VAL A 44 8.06 6.48 2.83
C VAL A 44 6.97 5.57 2.30
N MET A 45 7.02 4.28 2.67
CA MET A 45 5.95 3.32 2.42
C MET A 45 5.32 2.91 3.75
N THR A 46 4.00 3.11 3.89
CA THR A 46 3.32 2.83 5.18
C THR A 46 1.84 2.49 5.03
N LYS A 47 1.30 1.79 6.03
CA LYS A 47 -0.14 1.60 6.28
C LYS A 47 -0.64 2.47 7.44
N SER A 48 0.23 3.32 7.99
CA SER A 48 -0.03 4.06 9.22
C SER A 48 -0.32 5.54 8.94
N SER A 49 -1.38 6.06 9.52
CA SER A 49 -1.68 7.49 9.51
C SER A 49 -0.73 8.32 10.41
N LEU A 50 0.07 7.64 11.25
CA LEU A 50 1.05 8.30 12.13
C LEU A 50 2.10 9.10 11.34
N VAL A 51 2.34 8.77 10.07
CA VAL A 51 3.25 9.53 9.19
C VAL A 51 2.86 11.01 9.08
N ALA A 52 1.57 11.35 9.24
CA ALA A 52 1.09 12.73 9.19
C ALA A 52 1.67 13.60 10.33
N ARG A 53 2.03 13.02 11.47
CA ARG A 53 2.73 13.71 12.57
C ARG A 53 4.02 14.38 12.09
N ASP A 54 4.73 13.73 11.19
CA ASP A 54 6.07 14.12 10.77
C ASP A 54 6.04 14.88 9.41
N LEU A 55 4.86 15.27 8.94
CA LEU A 55 4.68 16.06 7.72
C LEU A 55 5.58 17.31 7.66
N PRO A 56 5.80 18.08 8.75
CA PRO A 56 6.67 19.26 8.67
C PRO A 56 8.10 18.93 8.20
N PHE A 57 8.66 17.79 8.63
CA PHE A 57 9.97 17.34 8.19
C PHE A 57 9.95 16.84 6.75
N TRP A 58 8.96 15.99 6.39
CA TRP A 58 8.82 15.47 5.03
C TRP A 58 8.58 16.56 4.01
N ARG A 59 7.82 17.61 4.36
CA ARG A 59 7.64 18.77 3.51
C ARG A 59 8.96 19.50 3.26
N ARG A 60 9.80 19.71 4.27
CA ARG A 60 11.12 20.33 4.10
C ARG A 60 12.05 19.48 3.22
N VAL A 61 11.99 18.14 3.35
CA VAL A 61 12.70 17.23 2.43
C VAL A 61 12.17 17.38 1.00
N ASN A 62 10.83 17.44 0.84
CA ASN A 62 10.19 17.63 -0.46
C ASN A 62 10.63 18.93 -1.15
N ASP A 63 10.62 20.04 -0.43
CA ASP A 63 10.97 21.36 -0.96
C ASP A 63 12.43 21.44 -1.42
N ARG A 64 13.31 20.62 -0.86
CA ARG A 64 14.76 20.62 -1.16
C ARG A 64 15.20 19.57 -2.19
N ALA A 65 14.58 18.41 -2.18
CA ALA A 65 15.08 17.26 -2.95
C ALA A 65 13.99 16.38 -3.58
N GLY A 66 12.76 16.53 -3.12
CA GLY A 66 11.63 15.68 -3.50
C GLY A 66 11.34 14.61 -2.43
N PHE A 67 10.05 14.37 -2.24
CA PHE A 67 9.53 13.36 -1.33
C PHE A 67 8.33 12.64 -1.96
N ILE A 68 8.22 11.34 -1.70
CA ILE A 68 7.07 10.53 -2.14
C ILE A 68 6.51 9.79 -0.92
N LEU A 69 5.24 10.01 -0.62
CA LEU A 69 4.50 9.16 0.29
C LEU A 69 3.84 8.02 -0.50
N LEU A 70 4.13 6.78 -0.13
CA LEU A 70 3.51 5.57 -0.66
C LEU A 70 2.58 5.00 0.41
N VAL A 71 1.27 5.04 0.17
CA VAL A 71 0.30 4.48 1.10
C VAL A 71 -0.25 3.17 0.58
N SER A 72 -0.17 2.11 1.40
CA SER A 72 -0.82 0.85 1.05
C SER A 72 -2.32 0.98 1.27
N LEU A 73 -3.09 0.82 0.18
CA LEU A 73 -4.55 0.87 0.18
C LEU A 73 -5.05 -0.26 -0.73
N THR A 74 -5.54 -1.34 -0.13
CA THR A 74 -5.89 -2.59 -0.85
C THR A 74 -7.39 -2.81 -0.97
N SER A 75 -8.17 -2.03 -0.24
CA SER A 75 -9.63 -2.07 -0.19
C SER A 75 -10.15 -0.78 0.45
N LEU A 76 -11.46 -0.62 0.49
CA LEU A 76 -12.19 0.36 1.31
C LEU A 76 -13.10 -0.31 2.35
N ASP A 77 -13.05 -1.63 2.44
CA ASP A 77 -13.84 -2.43 3.37
C ASP A 77 -13.10 -2.57 4.72
N GLU A 78 -13.61 -1.88 5.74
CA GLU A 78 -13.00 -1.87 7.08
C GLU A 78 -13.09 -3.24 7.78
N GLN A 79 -14.11 -4.06 7.50
CA GLN A 79 -14.19 -5.41 8.07
C GLN A 79 -13.07 -6.28 7.50
N LEU A 80 -12.80 -6.15 6.21
CA LEU A 80 -11.66 -6.81 5.57
C LEU A 80 -10.34 -6.34 6.18
N ARG A 81 -10.18 -5.03 6.44
CA ARG A 81 -8.97 -4.50 7.09
C ARG A 81 -8.77 -5.10 8.48
N GLU A 82 -9.81 -5.13 9.28
CA GLU A 82 -9.73 -5.69 10.64
C GLU A 82 -9.33 -7.16 10.64
N ALA A 83 -9.85 -7.93 9.68
CA ALA A 83 -9.54 -9.35 9.55
C ALA A 83 -8.12 -9.62 9.03
N MET A 84 -7.64 -8.83 8.06
CA MET A 84 -6.40 -9.12 7.32
C MET A 84 -5.22 -8.21 7.69
N GLU A 85 -5.49 -7.03 8.27
CA GLU A 85 -4.49 -6.03 8.66
C GLU A 85 -4.74 -5.53 10.09
N PRO A 86 -4.83 -6.42 11.11
CA PRO A 86 -5.09 -5.99 12.48
C PRO A 86 -4.01 -5.03 12.96
N GLY A 87 -4.44 -3.94 13.60
CA GLY A 87 -3.52 -2.90 14.12
C GLY A 87 -3.04 -1.87 13.10
N ALA A 88 -3.34 -2.02 11.80
CA ALA A 88 -3.08 -0.98 10.81
C ALA A 88 -4.14 0.14 10.88
N SER A 89 -3.79 1.36 10.47
CA SER A 89 -4.74 2.48 10.42
C SER A 89 -5.93 2.17 9.52
N SER A 90 -7.11 2.72 9.85
CA SER A 90 -8.31 2.60 9.02
C SER A 90 -8.07 3.12 7.60
N PHE A 91 -8.80 2.60 6.62
CA PHE A 91 -8.70 3.09 5.25
C PHE A 91 -9.09 4.57 5.16
N ALA A 92 -10.10 5.01 5.92
CA ALA A 92 -10.48 6.42 6.01
C ALA A 92 -9.31 7.29 6.53
N SER A 93 -8.59 6.86 7.57
CA SER A 93 -7.43 7.57 8.08
C SER A 93 -6.26 7.61 7.09
N ARG A 94 -6.06 6.53 6.31
CA ARG A 94 -5.04 6.49 5.24
C ARG A 94 -5.40 7.48 4.12
N ILE A 95 -6.67 7.56 3.73
CA ILE A 95 -7.19 8.50 2.73
C ILE A 95 -6.97 9.94 3.19
N GLU A 96 -7.33 10.27 4.43
CA GLU A 96 -7.12 11.62 4.96
C GLU A 96 -5.62 11.97 5.05
N THR A 97 -4.77 11.01 5.43
CA THR A 97 -3.32 11.19 5.40
C THR A 97 -2.83 11.56 4.01
N MET A 98 -3.30 10.86 2.97
CA MET A 98 -2.94 11.18 1.58
C MET A 98 -3.38 12.60 1.18
N ARG A 99 -4.62 13.02 1.56
CA ARG A 99 -5.11 14.39 1.32
C ARG A 99 -4.24 15.45 1.95
N VAL A 100 -3.82 15.23 3.20
CA VAL A 100 -2.95 16.15 3.94
C VAL A 100 -1.61 16.31 3.25
N PHE A 101 -0.98 15.22 2.80
CA PHE A 101 0.29 15.29 2.07
C PHE A 101 0.13 15.92 0.67
N LYS A 102 -0.95 15.64 -0.05
CA LYS A 102 -1.24 16.30 -1.34
C LYS A 102 -1.40 17.82 -1.16
N LYS A 103 -2.17 18.25 -0.16
CA LYS A 103 -2.34 19.69 0.17
C LYS A 103 -1.01 20.34 0.53
N ALA A 104 -0.07 19.61 1.11
CA ALA A 104 1.28 20.10 1.43
C ALA A 104 2.23 20.12 0.21
N GLY A 105 1.77 19.75 -1.00
CA GLY A 105 2.56 19.75 -2.23
C GLY A 105 3.48 18.52 -2.37
N CYS A 106 3.32 17.49 -1.55
CA CYS A 106 4.07 16.26 -1.67
C CYS A 106 3.48 15.34 -2.74
N ARG A 107 4.33 14.54 -3.39
CA ARG A 107 3.87 13.46 -4.25
C ARG A 107 3.33 12.31 -3.41
N VAL A 108 2.20 11.75 -3.84
CA VAL A 108 1.53 10.64 -3.15
C VAL A 108 1.22 9.53 -4.15
N GLY A 109 1.72 8.34 -3.88
CA GLY A 109 1.38 7.12 -4.61
C GLY A 109 0.58 6.15 -3.76
N VAL A 110 -0.25 5.34 -4.40
CA VAL A 110 -1.00 4.26 -3.74
C VAL A 110 -0.45 2.91 -4.16
N LEU A 111 -0.14 2.09 -3.17
CA LEU A 111 0.19 0.68 -3.36
C LEU A 111 -1.11 -0.13 -3.16
N ALA A 112 -1.84 -0.37 -4.26
CA ALA A 112 -3.03 -1.21 -4.29
C ALA A 112 -2.62 -2.70 -4.38
N MET A 113 -1.76 -3.10 -3.44
CA MET A 113 -1.21 -4.45 -3.40
C MET A 113 -0.99 -4.94 -1.95
N PRO A 114 -1.37 -6.20 -1.67
CA PRO A 114 -2.01 -7.12 -2.60
C PRO A 114 -3.53 -6.89 -2.72
N LEU A 115 -4.07 -6.98 -3.94
CA LEU A 115 -5.49 -7.21 -4.13
C LEU A 115 -5.77 -8.68 -3.80
N LEU A 116 -6.72 -8.92 -2.88
CA LEU A 116 -6.98 -10.23 -2.31
C LEU A 116 -8.05 -10.97 -3.12
N PRO A 117 -7.79 -12.18 -3.61
CA PRO A 117 -8.74 -12.95 -4.41
C PRO A 117 -10.07 -13.17 -3.69
N GLY A 118 -11.18 -12.83 -4.36
CA GLY A 118 -12.54 -12.97 -3.83
C GLY A 118 -12.90 -12.01 -2.70
N LEU A 119 -12.00 -11.10 -2.30
CA LEU A 119 -12.21 -10.13 -1.22
C LEU A 119 -12.11 -8.68 -1.71
N SER A 120 -10.98 -8.29 -2.29
CA SER A 120 -10.78 -6.92 -2.75
C SER A 120 -10.45 -6.82 -4.25
N ASP A 121 -10.49 -7.92 -4.97
CA ASP A 121 -10.18 -7.99 -6.41
C ASP A 121 -11.42 -7.98 -7.33
N SER A 122 -12.62 -7.73 -6.80
CA SER A 122 -13.82 -7.55 -7.63
C SER A 122 -13.75 -6.23 -8.42
N ASP A 123 -14.46 -6.18 -9.56
CA ASP A 123 -14.55 -4.96 -10.38
C ASP A 123 -15.08 -3.78 -9.56
N ALA A 124 -16.09 -4.02 -8.72
CA ALA A 124 -16.67 -2.99 -7.84
C ALA A 124 -15.64 -2.47 -6.83
N SER A 125 -14.89 -3.37 -6.18
CA SER A 125 -13.87 -2.98 -5.19
C SER A 125 -12.72 -2.21 -5.83
N ILE A 126 -12.23 -2.67 -6.99
CA ILE A 126 -11.16 -1.99 -7.73
C ILE A 126 -11.64 -0.62 -8.19
N ARG A 127 -12.85 -0.51 -8.75
CA ARG A 127 -13.44 0.75 -9.20
C ARG A 127 -13.59 1.75 -8.06
N ALA A 128 -14.10 1.33 -6.91
CA ALA A 128 -14.22 2.18 -5.73
C ALA A 128 -12.87 2.69 -5.24
N LEU A 129 -11.83 1.82 -5.22
CA LEU A 129 -10.48 2.20 -4.85
C LEU A 129 -9.90 3.25 -5.80
N TYR A 130 -10.03 3.04 -7.12
CA TYR A 130 -9.54 4.00 -8.10
C TYR A 130 -10.30 5.33 -8.05
N ALA A 131 -11.62 5.30 -7.81
CA ALA A 131 -12.42 6.51 -7.62
C ALA A 131 -11.95 7.31 -6.40
N ALA A 132 -11.69 6.65 -5.27
CA ALA A 132 -11.14 7.29 -4.08
C ALA A 132 -9.73 7.89 -4.33
N CYS A 133 -8.90 7.21 -5.12
CA CYS A 133 -7.59 7.71 -5.52
C CYS A 133 -7.71 8.95 -6.42
N ALA A 134 -8.66 8.97 -7.36
CA ALA A 134 -8.93 10.10 -8.24
C ALA A 134 -9.43 11.32 -7.45
N ASP A 135 -10.33 11.14 -6.50
CA ASP A 135 -10.84 12.20 -5.61
C ASP A 135 -9.73 12.91 -4.81
N ILE A 136 -8.67 12.17 -4.45
CA ILE A 136 -7.50 12.72 -3.76
C ILE A 136 -6.50 13.35 -4.74
N CYS A 137 -6.61 13.06 -6.03
CA CYS A 137 -5.62 13.40 -7.05
C CYS A 137 -4.24 12.80 -6.72
N VAL A 138 -4.17 11.51 -6.37
CA VAL A 138 -2.87 10.84 -6.16
C VAL A 138 -2.06 10.84 -7.45
N ASP A 139 -0.74 10.81 -7.36
CA ASP A 139 0.13 10.91 -8.54
C ASP A 139 0.21 9.60 -9.34
N PHE A 140 0.02 8.46 -8.67
CA PHE A 140 -0.03 7.15 -9.31
C PHE A 140 -0.62 6.07 -8.40
N VAL A 141 -1.09 4.99 -9.02
CA VAL A 141 -1.53 3.77 -8.32
C VAL A 141 -0.75 2.59 -8.87
N MET A 142 -0.16 1.78 -7.99
CA MET A 142 0.54 0.54 -8.31
C MET A 142 -0.31 -0.65 -7.85
N PRO A 143 -1.09 -1.28 -8.73
CA PRO A 143 -1.89 -2.44 -8.38
C PRO A 143 -1.07 -3.73 -8.46
N GLY A 144 -1.40 -4.69 -7.62
CA GLY A 144 -0.79 -6.03 -7.68
C GLY A 144 -1.62 -7.08 -6.98
N GLY A 145 -1.62 -8.30 -7.49
CA GLY A 145 -2.28 -9.44 -6.87
C GLY A 145 -1.49 -10.01 -5.69
N LEU A 146 -2.16 -10.87 -4.93
CA LEU A 146 -1.56 -11.56 -3.80
C LEU A 146 -0.51 -12.58 -4.26
N THR A 147 0.61 -12.64 -3.56
CA THR A 147 1.60 -13.73 -3.66
C THR A 147 1.59 -14.53 -2.36
N LEU A 148 1.45 -15.85 -2.47
CA LEU A 148 1.45 -16.78 -1.33
C LEU A 148 2.65 -17.71 -1.43
N ARG A 149 3.78 -17.28 -0.92
CA ARG A 149 4.98 -18.14 -0.83
C ARG A 149 4.70 -19.30 0.11
N PRO A 150 5.12 -20.52 -0.22
CA PRO A 150 5.03 -21.67 0.68
C PRO A 150 5.64 -21.36 2.05
N GLY A 151 5.02 -21.88 3.13
CA GLY A 151 5.47 -21.71 4.50
C GLY A 151 4.56 -20.83 5.35
N ARG A 152 5.08 -20.34 6.48
CA ARG A 152 4.30 -19.69 7.56
C ARG A 152 3.42 -18.53 7.08
N GLN A 153 3.84 -17.72 6.12
CA GLN A 153 3.02 -16.63 5.60
C GLN A 153 1.74 -17.13 4.94
N LYS A 154 1.84 -18.20 4.11
CA LYS A 154 0.68 -18.85 3.48
C LYS A 154 -0.25 -19.42 4.55
N GLU A 155 0.29 -20.09 5.53
CA GLU A 155 -0.48 -20.70 6.64
C GLU A 155 -1.25 -19.63 7.44
N PHE A 156 -0.60 -18.53 7.82
CA PHE A 156 -1.26 -17.40 8.50
C PHE A 156 -2.38 -16.79 7.66
N TYR A 157 -2.12 -16.54 6.39
CA TYR A 157 -3.12 -15.96 5.50
C TYR A 157 -4.34 -16.90 5.37
N ILE A 158 -4.13 -18.19 5.14
CA ILE A 158 -5.23 -19.16 5.01
C ILE A 158 -6.00 -19.31 6.31
N THR A 159 -5.33 -19.25 7.47
CA THR A 159 -5.99 -19.28 8.78
C THR A 159 -6.89 -18.05 8.97
N ALA A 160 -6.39 -16.85 8.67
CA ALA A 160 -7.18 -15.63 8.73
C ALA A 160 -8.34 -15.64 7.72
N LEU A 161 -8.09 -16.10 6.48
CA LEU A 161 -9.10 -16.24 5.46
C LEU A 161 -10.22 -17.21 5.89
N ARG A 162 -9.86 -18.36 6.47
CA ARG A 162 -10.83 -19.34 6.96
C ARG A 162 -11.71 -18.78 8.08
N ALA A 163 -11.14 -17.98 8.96
CA ALA A 163 -11.88 -17.33 10.03
C ALA A 163 -12.84 -16.24 9.52
N PHE A 164 -12.46 -15.53 8.47
CA PHE A 164 -13.22 -14.41 7.92
C PHE A 164 -14.22 -14.85 6.83
N ARG A 165 -13.78 -15.68 5.88
CA ARG A 165 -14.54 -16.13 4.70
C ARG A 165 -14.14 -17.56 4.33
N SER A 166 -14.69 -18.54 5.07
CA SER A 166 -14.39 -19.96 4.85
C SER A 166 -14.82 -20.47 3.47
N ASP A 167 -15.85 -19.86 2.90
CA ASP A 167 -16.45 -20.21 1.61
C ASP A 167 -15.51 -20.02 0.40
N ILE A 168 -14.52 -19.13 0.50
CA ILE A 168 -13.58 -18.85 -0.60
C ILE A 168 -12.19 -19.47 -0.42
N VAL A 169 -11.95 -20.22 0.65
CA VAL A 169 -10.63 -20.81 0.94
C VAL A 169 -10.18 -21.73 -0.18
N ASP A 170 -11.03 -22.67 -0.60
CA ASP A 170 -10.68 -23.68 -1.61
C ASP A 170 -10.45 -23.05 -2.98
N SER A 171 -11.29 -22.08 -3.38
CA SER A 171 -11.09 -21.33 -4.63
C SER A 171 -9.81 -20.51 -4.61
N THR A 172 -9.46 -19.93 -3.46
CA THR A 172 -8.19 -19.21 -3.28
C THR A 172 -7.00 -20.15 -3.40
N LEU A 173 -7.03 -21.31 -2.69
CA LEU A 173 -5.95 -22.31 -2.77
C LEU A 173 -5.77 -22.84 -4.20
N ASP A 174 -6.84 -22.99 -4.96
CA ASP A 174 -6.77 -23.42 -6.35
C ASP A 174 -5.96 -22.47 -7.25
N LEU A 175 -6.00 -21.18 -6.98
CA LEU A 175 -5.18 -20.20 -7.71
C LEU A 175 -3.67 -20.45 -7.54
N TYR A 176 -3.26 -21.02 -6.42
CA TYR A 176 -1.85 -21.28 -6.04
C TYR A 176 -1.47 -22.77 -6.08
N ARG A 177 -2.27 -23.61 -6.74
CA ARG A 177 -2.09 -25.05 -6.80
C ARG A 177 -0.70 -25.48 -7.28
N ASN A 178 -0.05 -24.70 -8.14
CA ASN A 178 1.26 -25.02 -8.71
C ASN A 178 2.46 -24.73 -7.77
N GLU A 179 2.20 -24.31 -6.54
CA GLU A 179 3.20 -24.05 -5.47
C GLU A 179 4.52 -23.45 -5.95
N ARG A 180 4.46 -22.41 -6.76
CA ARG A 180 5.67 -21.73 -7.23
C ARG A 180 6.46 -21.16 -6.05
N PRO A 181 7.80 -21.30 -6.00
CA PRO A 181 8.62 -20.73 -4.94
C PRO A 181 8.42 -19.22 -4.76
N SER A 182 8.06 -18.49 -5.84
CA SER A 182 7.72 -17.07 -5.81
C SER A 182 6.40 -16.77 -5.12
N GLY A 183 5.52 -17.76 -4.91
CA GLY A 183 4.17 -17.59 -4.39
C GLY A 183 3.20 -16.95 -5.40
N MET A 184 3.58 -16.85 -6.67
CA MET A 184 2.70 -16.30 -7.72
C MET A 184 1.55 -17.26 -8.04
N PRO A 185 0.32 -16.76 -8.21
CA PRO A 185 -0.79 -17.59 -8.66
C PRO A 185 -0.61 -18.08 -10.10
N ARG A 186 -1.53 -18.90 -10.57
CA ARG A 186 -1.55 -19.36 -11.98
C ARG A 186 -1.55 -18.15 -12.93
N GLN A 187 -0.79 -18.24 -14.01
CA GLN A 187 -0.60 -17.13 -14.96
C GLN A 187 -1.91 -16.62 -15.56
N VAL A 188 -2.90 -17.51 -15.76
CA VAL A 188 -4.24 -17.13 -16.25
C VAL A 188 -4.93 -16.18 -15.27
N ALA A 189 -4.82 -16.43 -13.95
CA ALA A 189 -5.40 -15.58 -12.92
C ALA A 189 -4.70 -14.21 -12.87
N VAL A 190 -3.36 -14.19 -12.96
CA VAL A 190 -2.59 -12.94 -13.05
C VAL A 190 -3.02 -12.11 -14.26
N ALA A 191 -3.13 -12.73 -15.44
CA ALA A 191 -3.55 -12.06 -16.66
C ALA A 191 -5.00 -11.56 -16.59
N ALA A 192 -5.90 -12.33 -15.96
CA ALA A 192 -7.29 -11.93 -15.77
C ALA A 192 -7.41 -10.70 -14.86
N LEU A 193 -6.72 -10.70 -13.72
CA LEU A 193 -6.69 -9.56 -12.83
C LEU A 193 -6.11 -8.31 -13.53
N HIS A 194 -5.01 -8.49 -14.27
CA HIS A 194 -4.37 -7.39 -15.00
C HIS A 194 -5.31 -6.76 -16.04
N ARG A 195 -6.00 -7.58 -16.84
CA ARG A 195 -6.99 -7.09 -17.82
C ARG A 195 -8.12 -6.31 -17.14
N ARG A 196 -8.65 -6.80 -16.02
CA ARG A 196 -9.67 -6.12 -15.22
C ARG A 196 -9.21 -4.74 -14.74
N ILE A 197 -8.03 -4.69 -14.14
CA ILE A 197 -7.43 -3.44 -13.67
C ILE A 197 -7.28 -2.45 -14.84
N GLN A 198 -6.79 -2.89 -15.97
CA GLN A 198 -6.60 -2.03 -17.15
C GLN A 198 -7.94 -1.47 -17.66
N SER A 199 -8.99 -2.29 -17.76
CA SER A 199 -10.32 -1.84 -18.18
C SER A 199 -10.86 -0.76 -17.23
N ILE A 200 -10.84 -1.04 -15.92
CA ILE A 200 -11.35 -0.11 -14.91
C ILE A 200 -10.56 1.21 -14.90
N ARG A 201 -9.25 1.13 -15.05
CA ARG A 201 -8.38 2.31 -15.10
C ARG A 201 -8.76 3.25 -16.25
N LEU A 202 -9.05 2.69 -17.43
CA LEU A 202 -9.50 3.48 -18.60
C LEU A 202 -10.87 4.13 -18.34
N GLU A 203 -11.79 3.40 -17.69
CA GLU A 203 -13.13 3.91 -17.38
C GLU A 203 -13.10 5.06 -16.36
N VAL A 204 -12.24 4.99 -15.35
CA VAL A 204 -12.11 6.04 -14.32
C VAL A 204 -11.32 7.25 -14.83
N SER A 205 -10.86 7.24 -16.09
CA SER A 205 -10.09 8.32 -16.73
C SER A 205 -8.80 8.67 -15.96
N MET A 206 -8.27 7.73 -15.23
CA MET A 206 -7.01 7.92 -14.50
C MET A 206 -5.85 7.54 -15.40
N LEU A 207 -5.15 8.56 -15.91
CA LEU A 207 -3.89 8.41 -16.60
C LEU A 207 -2.76 8.29 -15.56
N PHE A 208 -2.39 7.08 -15.19
CA PHE A 208 -1.23 6.79 -14.35
C PHE A 208 -0.13 6.12 -15.17
#